data_7bccb7ef82c4cb19baa44c155781957f
#
_entry.id   7bccb7ef82c4cb19baa44c155781957f
#
_cell.length_a   1.000
_cell.length_b   1.000
_cell.length_c   1.000
_cell.angle_alpha   90.00
_cell.angle_beta   90.00
_cell.angle_gamma   90.00
#
_symmetry.space_group_name_H-M   'P 1'
#
loop_
_entity.id
_entity.type
_entity.pdbx_description
1 polymer ?
#
loop_
_entity_poly.entity_id
_entity_poly.type
_entity_poly.pdbx_seq_one_letter_code
_entity_poly.pdbx_strand_id
1 'polypeptide(L)'
;MTSATLPPERSPAAWPVLCALLALVSCVVWWSGDSAALAWNAARWHAQPWTLWSASLAHLTFLHLIGNLLALAVLALLGVFLRAGRRATSAALLAWPLGTLGLVFWPQVGGYSGLSGLLCAMLAILWFHAASGQAGRMPSWVLALALGFKLLSEHAWSRPIGYDPQWGFNVVYAAHLAGAIGGLACALVLRLAFGPERRA
;
A
#
# COMPACT_ATOMS: atom_id res chain seq x y z
N MET A 1 9.69 -26.89 -35.94
CA MET A 1 8.43 -26.59 -35.27
C MET A 1 8.77 -25.78 -34.01
N THR A 2 8.78 -24.48 -34.11
CA THR A 2 9.01 -23.55 -32.97
C THR A 2 7.73 -23.44 -32.20
N SER A 3 7.71 -23.98 -30.98
CA SER A 3 6.62 -23.82 -30.04
C SER A 3 6.50 -22.34 -29.69
N ALA A 4 5.50 -21.66 -30.23
CA ALA A 4 5.14 -20.30 -29.86
C ALA A 4 4.58 -20.37 -28.45
N THR A 5 5.39 -20.04 -27.44
CA THR A 5 4.91 -19.79 -26.08
C THR A 5 4.00 -18.57 -26.14
N LEU A 6 2.71 -18.81 -25.93
CA LEU A 6 1.73 -17.73 -25.78
C LEU A 6 2.23 -16.74 -24.72
N PRO A 7 2.18 -15.43 -24.96
CA PRO A 7 2.55 -14.45 -23.95
C PRO A 7 1.66 -14.65 -22.72
N PRO A 8 2.22 -14.53 -21.49
CA PRO A 8 1.44 -14.66 -20.28
C PRO A 8 0.30 -13.62 -20.30
N GLU A 9 -0.92 -14.13 -20.32
CA GLU A 9 -2.14 -13.29 -20.31
C GLU A 9 -2.06 -12.28 -19.15
N ARG A 10 -2.15 -11.00 -19.50
CA ARG A 10 -2.36 -9.96 -18.50
C ARG A 10 -3.72 -10.21 -17.86
N SER A 11 -3.76 -10.49 -16.57
CA SER A 11 -5.02 -10.47 -15.83
C SER A 11 -5.28 -9.03 -15.39
N PRO A 12 -6.06 -8.24 -16.14
CA PRO A 12 -6.38 -6.85 -15.80
C PRO A 12 -7.20 -6.76 -14.51
N ALA A 13 -7.78 -7.88 -14.07
CA ALA A 13 -8.59 -7.97 -12.88
C ALA A 13 -7.80 -8.08 -11.57
N ALA A 14 -6.50 -8.43 -11.59
CA ALA A 14 -5.76 -8.72 -10.37
C ALA A 14 -5.70 -7.53 -9.39
N TRP A 15 -5.44 -6.34 -9.92
CA TRP A 15 -5.37 -5.12 -9.09
C TRP A 15 -6.73 -4.73 -8.49
N PRO A 16 -7.82 -4.55 -9.25
CA PRO A 16 -9.11 -4.21 -8.66
C PRO A 16 -9.66 -5.31 -7.75
N VAL A 17 -9.36 -6.59 -8.02
CA VAL A 17 -9.72 -7.70 -7.11
C VAL A 17 -8.99 -7.56 -5.78
N LEU A 18 -7.69 -7.26 -5.76
CA LEU A 18 -6.97 -6.97 -4.52
C LEU A 18 -7.61 -5.82 -3.75
N CYS A 19 -7.92 -4.71 -4.43
CA CYS A 19 -8.58 -3.57 -3.79
C CYS A 19 -9.96 -3.93 -3.21
N ALA A 20 -10.76 -4.70 -3.94
CA ALA A 20 -12.06 -5.15 -3.48
C ALA A 20 -11.96 -6.07 -2.24
N LEU A 21 -10.98 -6.98 -2.23
CA LEU A 21 -10.72 -7.86 -1.10
C LEU A 21 -10.26 -7.07 0.13
N LEU A 22 -9.35 -6.10 -0.03
CA LEU A 22 -8.91 -5.22 1.05
C LEU A 22 -10.08 -4.43 1.64
N ALA A 23 -10.95 -3.88 0.79
CA ALA A 23 -12.14 -3.15 1.23
C ALA A 23 -13.09 -4.07 2.01
N LEU A 24 -13.42 -5.22 1.44
CA LEU A 24 -14.33 -6.18 2.05
C LEU A 24 -13.83 -6.64 3.43
N VAL A 25 -12.56 -7.07 3.50
CA VAL A 25 -12.01 -7.58 4.77
C VAL A 25 -11.88 -6.45 5.80
N SER A 26 -11.52 -5.22 5.41
CA SER A 26 -11.50 -4.08 6.33
C SER A 26 -12.90 -3.78 6.90
N CYS A 27 -13.95 -3.87 6.08
CA CYS A 27 -15.33 -3.74 6.55
C CYS A 27 -15.71 -4.89 7.51
N VAL A 28 -15.39 -6.13 7.17
CA VAL A 28 -15.66 -7.29 8.03
C VAL A 28 -14.96 -7.15 9.38
N VAL A 29 -13.68 -6.77 9.38
CA VAL A 29 -12.91 -6.52 10.62
C VAL A 29 -13.54 -5.40 11.45
N TRP A 30 -13.99 -4.32 10.83
CA TRP A 30 -14.68 -3.24 11.52
C TRP A 30 -15.96 -3.73 12.22
N TRP A 31 -16.77 -4.50 11.52
CA TRP A 31 -18.03 -5.03 12.07
C TRP A 31 -17.82 -6.12 13.13
N SER A 32 -16.69 -6.85 13.08
CA SER A 32 -16.39 -7.87 14.10
C SER A 32 -16.04 -7.26 15.47
N GLY A 33 -15.64 -5.98 15.52
CA GLY A 33 -15.30 -5.28 16.75
C GLY A 33 -13.93 -5.64 17.35
N ASP A 34 -13.17 -6.55 16.74
CA ASP A 34 -11.90 -7.09 17.28
C ASP A 34 -10.65 -6.46 16.63
N SER A 35 -10.71 -5.15 16.38
CA SER A 35 -9.61 -4.44 15.73
C SER A 35 -8.31 -4.39 16.55
N ALA A 36 -8.41 -4.43 17.89
CA ALA A 36 -7.25 -4.34 18.79
C ALA A 36 -6.34 -5.56 18.72
N ALA A 37 -6.89 -6.78 18.58
CA ALA A 37 -6.14 -8.02 18.44
C ALA A 37 -5.38 -8.11 17.11
N LEU A 38 -5.80 -7.35 16.09
CA LEU A 38 -5.23 -7.32 14.77
C LEU A 38 -4.16 -6.23 14.60
N ALA A 39 -4.09 -5.25 15.52
CA ALA A 39 -3.13 -4.16 15.47
C ALA A 39 -1.69 -4.65 15.68
N TRP A 40 -0.75 -4.10 14.91
CA TRP A 40 0.67 -4.36 15.13
C TRP A 40 1.14 -3.66 16.41
N ASN A 41 2.02 -4.36 17.16
CA ASN A 41 2.62 -3.83 18.38
C ASN A 41 4.12 -4.11 18.39
N ALA A 42 4.92 -3.08 18.62
CA ALA A 42 6.38 -3.16 18.57
C ALA A 42 6.99 -4.18 19.53
N ALA A 43 6.39 -4.38 20.70
CA ALA A 43 6.89 -5.31 21.71
C ALA A 43 6.46 -6.78 21.46
N ARG A 44 5.39 -7.00 20.68
CA ARG A 44 4.75 -8.32 20.57
C ARG A 44 4.72 -8.91 19.16
N TRP A 45 5.09 -8.16 18.12
CA TRP A 45 4.97 -8.62 16.73
C TRP A 45 5.72 -9.92 16.45
N HIS A 46 6.82 -10.20 17.15
CA HIS A 46 7.57 -11.48 17.01
C HIS A 46 6.71 -12.70 17.42
N ALA A 47 5.89 -12.53 18.46
CA ALA A 47 4.96 -13.55 18.92
C ALA A 47 3.63 -13.54 18.13
N GLN A 48 3.37 -12.46 17.41
CA GLN A 48 2.15 -12.23 16.64
C GLN A 48 2.47 -11.78 15.21
N PRO A 49 3.21 -12.59 14.42
CA PRO A 49 3.70 -12.18 13.09
C PRO A 49 2.58 -11.89 12.08
N TRP A 50 1.39 -12.45 12.27
CA TRP A 50 0.22 -12.15 11.44
C TRP A 50 -0.16 -10.66 11.45
N THR A 51 0.21 -9.92 12.51
CA THR A 51 -0.06 -8.47 12.62
C THR A 51 0.67 -7.63 11.59
N LEU A 52 1.69 -8.18 10.93
CA LEU A 52 2.33 -7.54 9.78
C LEU A 52 1.35 -7.32 8.61
N TRP A 53 0.33 -8.17 8.50
CA TRP A 53 -0.72 -8.07 7.49
C TRP A 53 -2.02 -7.50 8.08
N SER A 54 -2.46 -8.04 9.22
CA SER A 54 -3.78 -7.72 9.76
C SER A 54 -3.89 -6.30 10.29
N ALA A 55 -2.78 -5.67 10.71
CA ALA A 55 -2.78 -4.28 11.18
C ALA A 55 -3.35 -3.29 10.16
N SER A 56 -3.07 -3.53 8.87
CA SER A 56 -3.60 -2.69 7.79
C SER A 56 -5.12 -2.80 7.63
N LEU A 57 -5.74 -3.86 8.14
CA LEU A 57 -7.19 -4.09 8.02
C LEU A 57 -7.98 -3.54 9.22
N ALA A 58 -7.28 -3.27 10.34
CA ALA A 58 -7.86 -2.72 11.56
C ALA A 58 -7.94 -1.18 11.49
N HIS A 59 -9.01 -0.59 12.02
CA HIS A 59 -9.23 0.86 11.99
C HIS A 59 -9.67 1.37 13.38
N LEU A 60 -9.19 2.56 13.77
CA LEU A 60 -9.45 3.14 15.09
C LEU A 60 -10.80 3.84 15.18
N THR A 61 -11.25 4.46 14.08
CA THR A 61 -12.52 5.19 14.01
C THR A 61 -13.23 4.89 12.69
N PHE A 62 -14.55 5.10 12.67
CA PHE A 62 -15.34 4.94 11.44
C PHE A 62 -14.86 5.91 10.34
N LEU A 63 -14.52 7.16 10.71
CA LEU A 63 -13.99 8.13 9.76
C LEU A 63 -12.67 7.65 9.15
N HIS A 64 -11.79 7.04 9.96
CA HIS A 64 -10.53 6.45 9.51
C HIS A 64 -10.77 5.32 8.49
N LEU A 65 -11.74 4.43 8.76
CA LEU A 65 -12.12 3.39 7.81
C LEU A 65 -12.61 3.99 6.49
N ILE A 66 -13.57 4.93 6.54
CA ILE A 66 -14.15 5.53 5.32
C ILE A 66 -13.09 6.28 4.52
N GLY A 67 -12.22 7.06 5.16
CA GLY A 67 -11.13 7.77 4.48
C GLY A 67 -10.19 6.81 3.74
N ASN A 68 -9.83 5.70 4.37
CA ASN A 68 -9.00 4.67 3.75
C ASN A 68 -9.73 3.95 2.59
N LEU A 69 -11.03 3.64 2.74
CA LEU A 69 -11.81 3.02 1.67
C LEU A 69 -11.97 3.94 0.46
N LEU A 70 -12.16 5.25 0.66
CA LEU A 70 -12.22 6.22 -0.43
C LEU A 70 -10.87 6.31 -1.16
N ALA A 71 -9.76 6.38 -0.42
CA ALA A 71 -8.43 6.37 -1.02
C ALA A 71 -8.15 5.07 -1.78
N LEU A 72 -8.57 3.92 -1.23
CA LEU A 72 -8.46 2.62 -1.89
C LEU A 72 -9.29 2.57 -3.18
N ALA A 73 -10.50 3.12 -3.19
CA ALA A 73 -11.34 3.21 -4.39
C ALA A 73 -10.66 4.06 -5.48
N VAL A 74 -10.05 5.19 -5.12
CA VAL A 74 -9.26 6.00 -6.07
C VAL A 74 -8.09 5.20 -6.63
N LEU A 75 -7.34 4.47 -5.78
CA LEU A 75 -6.22 3.64 -6.25
C LEU A 75 -6.69 2.45 -7.11
N ALA A 76 -7.88 1.89 -6.85
CA ALA A 76 -8.48 0.87 -7.69
C ALA A 76 -8.75 1.42 -9.10
N LEU A 77 -9.40 2.58 -9.20
CA LEU A 77 -9.69 3.25 -10.48
C LEU A 77 -8.40 3.65 -11.22
N LEU A 78 -7.43 4.22 -10.51
CA LEU A 78 -6.12 4.56 -11.08
C LEU A 78 -5.41 3.32 -11.61
N GLY A 79 -5.43 2.21 -10.85
CA GLY A 79 -4.82 0.96 -11.30
C GLY A 79 -5.48 0.39 -12.56
N VAL A 80 -6.80 0.49 -12.68
CA VAL A 80 -7.52 0.12 -13.91
C VAL A 80 -7.13 1.04 -15.07
N PHE A 81 -7.14 2.36 -14.86
CA PHE A 81 -6.75 3.35 -15.86
C PHE A 81 -5.31 3.14 -16.36
N LEU A 82 -4.39 2.87 -15.44
CA LEU A 82 -2.98 2.62 -15.72
C LEU A 82 -2.70 1.20 -16.22
N ARG A 83 -3.72 0.34 -16.27
CA ARG A 83 -3.61 -1.09 -16.61
C ARG A 83 -2.62 -1.83 -15.72
N ALA A 84 -2.65 -1.53 -14.42
CA ALA A 84 -1.84 -2.22 -13.42
C ALA A 84 -2.25 -3.71 -13.36
N GLY A 85 -1.31 -4.59 -13.71
CA GLY A 85 -1.55 -6.02 -13.82
C GLY A 85 -1.01 -6.82 -12.64
N ARG A 86 -0.80 -8.12 -12.87
CA ARG A 86 -0.32 -9.07 -11.85
C ARG A 86 0.97 -8.60 -11.16
N ARG A 87 1.91 -8.00 -11.90
CA ARG A 87 3.19 -7.57 -11.31
C ARG A 87 3.01 -6.44 -10.29
N ALA A 88 2.19 -5.43 -10.60
CA ALA A 88 1.86 -4.38 -9.64
C ALA A 88 1.14 -4.95 -8.41
N THR A 89 0.22 -5.89 -8.64
CA THR A 89 -0.48 -6.61 -7.55
C THR A 89 0.48 -7.42 -6.69
N SER A 90 1.41 -8.16 -7.30
CA SER A 90 2.44 -8.90 -6.55
C SER A 90 3.35 -7.97 -5.76
N ALA A 91 3.72 -6.81 -6.33
CA ALA A 91 4.49 -5.79 -5.60
C ALA A 91 3.72 -5.29 -4.37
N ALA A 92 2.40 -5.05 -4.49
CA ALA A 92 1.56 -4.62 -3.36
C ALA A 92 1.45 -5.69 -2.27
N LEU A 93 1.27 -6.97 -2.65
CA LEU A 93 1.21 -8.09 -1.71
C LEU A 93 2.54 -8.28 -0.95
N LEU A 94 3.69 -8.10 -1.61
CA LEU A 94 5.00 -8.16 -0.97
C LEU A 94 5.27 -6.92 -0.09
N ALA A 95 4.91 -5.74 -0.57
CA ALA A 95 5.11 -4.50 0.17
C ALA A 95 4.22 -4.41 1.42
N TRP A 96 3.09 -5.10 1.45
CA TRP A 96 2.14 -5.08 2.56
C TRP A 96 2.80 -5.39 3.91
N PRO A 97 3.36 -6.60 4.15
CA PRO A 97 4.01 -6.90 5.42
C PRO A 97 5.32 -6.12 5.60
N LEU A 98 6.04 -5.80 4.52
CA LEU A 98 7.30 -5.07 4.59
C LEU A 98 7.12 -3.62 5.05
N GLY A 99 6.03 -2.96 4.66
CA GLY A 99 5.69 -1.62 5.13
C GLY A 99 5.42 -1.60 6.64
N THR A 100 4.68 -2.58 7.16
CA THR A 100 4.45 -2.70 8.61
C THR A 100 5.73 -3.11 9.35
N LEU A 101 6.49 -4.06 8.81
CA LEU A 101 7.77 -4.47 9.38
C LEU A 101 8.77 -3.30 9.44
N GLY A 102 8.76 -2.43 8.44
CA GLY A 102 9.61 -1.23 8.40
C GLY A 102 9.45 -0.33 9.63
N LEU A 103 8.33 -0.40 10.35
CA LEU A 103 8.10 0.39 11.56
C LEU A 103 9.08 0.08 12.69
N VAL A 104 9.76 -1.05 12.66
CA VAL A 104 10.81 -1.41 13.63
C VAL A 104 11.99 -0.42 13.63
N PHE A 105 12.17 0.34 12.54
CA PHE A 105 13.19 1.40 12.45
C PHE A 105 12.80 2.69 13.17
N TRP A 106 11.56 2.81 13.67
CA TRP A 106 11.09 3.94 14.45
C TRP A 106 10.68 3.51 15.86
N PRO A 107 11.60 3.46 16.83
CA PRO A 107 11.32 2.98 18.19
C PRO A 107 10.19 3.73 18.92
N GLN A 108 9.87 4.95 18.45
CA GLN A 108 8.77 5.76 18.98
C GLN A 108 7.38 5.18 18.61
N VAL A 109 7.32 4.33 17.58
CA VAL A 109 6.08 3.71 17.11
C VAL A 109 5.78 2.47 17.94
N GLY A 110 4.98 2.60 18.99
CA GLY A 110 4.58 1.48 19.85
C GLY A 110 3.49 0.58 19.26
N GLY A 111 2.67 1.09 18.34
CA GLY A 111 1.59 0.37 17.70
C GLY A 111 1.12 1.00 16.40
N TYR A 112 0.49 0.19 15.54
CA TYR A 112 -0.02 0.62 14.26
C TYR A 112 -1.28 -0.14 13.86
N SER A 113 -2.24 0.60 13.29
CA SER A 113 -3.41 0.06 12.61
C SER A 113 -3.87 1.03 11.52
N GLY A 114 -4.44 0.49 10.45
CA GLY A 114 -4.98 1.26 9.33
C GLY A 114 -4.34 0.95 7.99
N LEU A 115 -5.14 1.07 6.95
CA LEU A 115 -4.75 0.72 5.58
C LEU A 115 -3.76 1.73 4.97
N SER A 116 -3.62 2.92 5.54
CA SER A 116 -2.94 4.09 4.94
C SER A 116 -1.48 3.84 4.56
N GLY A 117 -0.73 3.04 5.32
CA GLY A 117 0.63 2.63 4.97
C GLY A 117 0.67 1.80 3.68
N LEU A 118 -0.24 0.82 3.55
CA LEU A 118 -0.37 0.03 2.33
C LEU A 118 -0.87 0.88 1.15
N LEU A 119 -1.77 1.85 1.37
CA LEU A 119 -2.20 2.78 0.32
C LEU A 119 -1.03 3.61 -0.21
N CYS A 120 -0.11 4.05 0.65
CA CYS A 120 1.12 4.73 0.21
C CYS A 120 2.04 3.79 -0.60
N ALA A 121 2.14 2.52 -0.22
CA ALA A 121 2.85 1.51 -1.01
C ALA A 121 2.21 1.33 -2.39
N MET A 122 0.89 1.18 -2.44
CA MET A 122 0.14 1.02 -3.69
C MET A 122 0.27 2.26 -4.60
N LEU A 123 0.21 3.47 -4.04
CA LEU A 123 0.43 4.72 -4.79
C LEU A 123 1.84 4.78 -5.37
N ALA A 124 2.85 4.41 -4.59
CA ALA A 124 4.25 4.35 -5.01
C ALA A 124 4.47 3.32 -6.14
N ILE A 125 3.82 2.16 -6.05
CA ILE A 125 3.83 1.12 -7.10
C ILE A 125 3.19 1.63 -8.38
N LEU A 126 2.03 2.30 -8.30
CA LEU A 126 1.37 2.88 -9.48
C LEU A 126 2.21 4.01 -10.10
N TRP A 127 2.84 4.85 -9.28
CA TRP A 127 3.80 5.83 -9.77
C TRP A 127 4.96 5.15 -10.53
N PHE A 128 5.60 4.15 -9.94
CA PHE A 128 6.70 3.42 -10.58
C PHE A 128 6.25 2.75 -11.89
N HIS A 129 5.06 2.16 -11.90
CA HIS A 129 4.46 1.56 -13.10
C HIS A 129 4.26 2.60 -14.21
N ALA A 130 3.68 3.76 -13.89
CA ALA A 130 3.49 4.86 -14.83
C ALA A 130 4.84 5.42 -15.34
N ALA A 131 5.81 5.66 -14.45
CA ALA A 131 7.15 6.16 -14.76
C ALA A 131 7.95 5.20 -15.63
N SER A 132 7.68 3.91 -15.53
CA SER A 132 8.31 2.86 -16.35
C SER A 132 7.83 2.83 -17.80
N GLY A 133 7.08 3.83 -18.24
CA GLY A 133 6.65 4.00 -19.64
C GLY A 133 5.34 3.32 -19.99
N GLN A 134 4.60 2.80 -19.01
CA GLN A 134 3.35 2.07 -19.24
C GLN A 134 2.16 3.01 -19.51
N ALA A 135 2.14 4.22 -18.93
CA ALA A 135 1.00 5.12 -18.98
C ALA A 135 1.31 6.56 -19.48
N GLY A 136 2.58 6.83 -19.80
CA GLY A 136 3.02 8.16 -20.24
C GLY A 136 3.51 9.07 -19.08
N ARG A 137 4.04 10.25 -19.46
CA ARG A 137 4.72 11.15 -18.51
C ARG A 137 3.77 11.86 -17.56
N MET A 138 2.60 12.30 -18.05
CA MET A 138 1.67 13.12 -17.27
C MET A 138 1.12 12.37 -16.02
N PRO A 139 0.56 11.16 -16.12
CA PRO A 139 0.14 10.41 -14.94
C PRO A 139 1.27 10.16 -13.95
N SER A 140 2.49 9.89 -14.45
CA SER A 140 3.66 9.70 -13.59
C SER A 140 3.96 10.95 -12.74
N TRP A 141 3.96 12.13 -13.32
CA TRP A 141 4.17 13.37 -12.58
C TRP A 141 3.08 13.65 -11.54
N VAL A 142 1.81 13.43 -11.90
CA VAL A 142 0.68 13.61 -10.97
C VAL A 142 0.83 12.71 -9.75
N LEU A 143 1.14 11.42 -9.97
CA LEU A 143 1.31 10.47 -8.87
C LEU A 143 2.56 10.78 -8.03
N ALA A 144 3.66 11.21 -8.65
CA ALA A 144 4.86 11.63 -7.94
C ALA A 144 4.60 12.83 -7.05
N LEU A 145 3.90 13.85 -7.58
CA LEU A 145 3.55 15.05 -6.82
C LEU A 145 2.58 14.73 -5.68
N ALA A 146 1.58 13.88 -5.89
CA ALA A 146 0.63 13.49 -4.85
C ALA A 146 1.34 12.74 -3.70
N LEU A 147 2.18 11.75 -4.03
CA LEU A 147 2.95 11.01 -3.03
C LEU A 147 3.97 11.91 -2.34
N GLY A 148 4.71 12.71 -3.11
CA GLY A 148 5.71 13.64 -2.58
C GLY A 148 5.09 14.68 -1.65
N PHE A 149 3.99 15.31 -2.06
CA PHE A 149 3.27 16.26 -1.21
C PHE A 149 2.81 15.62 0.10
N LYS A 150 2.21 14.43 0.04
CA LYS A 150 1.78 13.70 1.25
C LYS A 150 2.94 13.45 2.20
N LEU A 151 4.03 12.85 1.72
CA LEU A 151 5.18 12.51 2.57
C LEU A 151 5.90 13.77 3.10
N LEU A 152 6.00 14.82 2.29
CA LEU A 152 6.61 16.10 2.69
C LEU A 152 5.75 16.81 3.73
N SER A 153 4.43 16.88 3.57
CA SER A 153 3.53 17.54 4.53
C SER A 153 3.51 16.85 5.90
N GLU A 154 3.73 15.56 5.94
CA GLU A 154 3.72 14.77 7.18
C GLU A 154 5.08 14.76 7.90
N HIS A 155 6.18 15.05 7.19
CA HIS A 155 7.55 15.05 7.75
C HIS A 155 7.89 13.73 8.48
N ALA A 156 7.49 12.58 7.94
CA ALA A 156 7.56 11.28 8.60
C ALA A 156 8.98 10.88 9.07
N TRP A 157 10.03 11.39 8.41
CA TRP A 157 11.43 11.15 8.77
C TRP A 157 11.85 11.84 10.09
N SER A 158 11.21 12.95 10.47
CA SER A 158 11.51 13.70 11.71
C SER A 158 10.36 13.62 12.72
N ARG A 159 9.13 13.38 12.25
CA ARG A 159 7.91 13.26 13.05
C ARG A 159 7.18 11.97 12.71
N PRO A 160 7.64 10.82 13.22
CA PRO A 160 7.06 9.51 12.86
C PRO A 160 5.63 9.30 13.33
N ILE A 161 5.18 10.04 14.35
CA ILE A 161 3.83 10.02 14.91
C ILE A 161 3.38 11.45 15.15
N GLY A 162 2.12 11.76 14.89
CA GLY A 162 1.52 13.05 15.19
C GLY A 162 0.04 12.96 15.45
N TYR A 163 -0.44 13.71 16.46
CA TYR A 163 -1.87 13.87 16.67
C TYR A 163 -2.48 14.68 15.52
N ASP A 164 -3.57 14.15 14.98
CA ASP A 164 -4.33 14.80 13.93
C ASP A 164 -5.76 15.05 14.43
N PRO A 165 -6.17 16.33 14.58
CA PRO A 165 -7.50 16.68 15.07
C PRO A 165 -8.64 16.20 14.18
N GLN A 166 -8.42 16.05 12.88
CA GLN A 166 -9.43 15.57 11.93
C GLN A 166 -9.77 14.09 12.17
N TRP A 167 -8.76 13.30 12.53
CA TRP A 167 -8.91 11.87 12.80
C TRP A 167 -9.23 11.58 14.27
N GLY A 168 -8.85 12.48 15.19
CA GLY A 168 -9.06 12.33 16.65
C GLY A 168 -8.09 11.35 17.31
N PHE A 169 -6.99 10.98 16.65
CA PHE A 169 -5.96 10.07 17.17
C PHE A 169 -4.57 10.40 16.64
N ASN A 170 -3.54 9.71 17.17
CA ASN A 170 -2.18 9.82 16.67
C ASN A 170 -2.00 9.03 15.37
N VAL A 171 -1.75 9.73 14.27
CA VAL A 171 -1.43 9.12 12.97
C VAL A 171 0.03 8.69 12.95
N VAL A 172 0.30 7.49 12.48
CA VAL A 172 1.66 6.94 12.33
C VAL A 172 2.18 7.30 10.93
N TYR A 173 2.77 8.49 10.80
CA TYR A 173 3.33 8.97 9.52
C TYR A 173 4.48 8.10 9.02
N ALA A 174 5.24 7.49 9.94
CA ALA A 174 6.27 6.50 9.59
C ALA A 174 5.72 5.34 8.74
N ALA A 175 4.46 4.92 8.96
CA ALA A 175 3.85 3.86 8.16
C ALA A 175 3.64 4.28 6.69
N HIS A 176 3.35 5.56 6.44
CA HIS A 176 3.22 6.08 5.09
C HIS A 176 4.56 6.07 4.36
N LEU A 177 5.62 6.52 5.03
CA LEU A 177 6.98 6.51 4.47
C LEU A 177 7.49 5.08 4.26
N ALA A 178 7.36 4.21 5.27
CA ALA A 178 7.78 2.82 5.17
C ALA A 178 7.01 2.08 4.07
N GLY A 179 5.69 2.32 3.96
CA GLY A 179 4.87 1.78 2.89
C GLY A 179 5.34 2.24 1.51
N ALA A 180 5.57 3.54 1.32
CA ALA A 180 6.05 4.09 0.05
C ALA A 180 7.41 3.50 -0.36
N ILE A 181 8.37 3.43 0.57
CA ILE A 181 9.69 2.83 0.34
C ILE A 181 9.55 1.34 -0.01
N GLY A 182 8.77 0.59 0.77
CA GLY A 182 8.52 -0.84 0.53
C GLY A 182 7.86 -1.08 -0.82
N GLY A 183 6.87 -0.26 -1.19
CA GLY A 183 6.20 -0.32 -2.48
C GLY A 183 7.16 -0.12 -3.66
N LEU A 184 7.98 0.93 -3.60
CA LEU A 184 9.00 1.21 -4.62
C LEU A 184 10.04 0.09 -4.71
N ALA A 185 10.54 -0.38 -3.57
CA ALA A 185 11.53 -1.45 -3.52
C ALA A 185 10.99 -2.73 -4.16
N CYS A 186 9.77 -3.16 -3.79
CA CYS A 186 9.14 -4.35 -4.37
C CYS A 186 8.89 -4.20 -5.87
N ALA A 187 8.40 -3.03 -6.32
CA ALA A 187 8.18 -2.79 -7.74
C ALA A 187 9.50 -2.82 -8.54
N LEU A 188 10.56 -2.23 -8.01
CA LEU A 188 11.89 -2.25 -8.60
C LEU A 188 12.47 -3.66 -8.67
N VAL A 189 12.44 -4.41 -7.57
CA VAL A 189 12.95 -5.80 -7.51
C VAL A 189 12.23 -6.68 -8.53
N LEU A 190 10.90 -6.62 -8.60
CA LEU A 190 10.14 -7.39 -9.57
C LEU A 190 10.45 -6.97 -11.02
N ARG A 191 10.72 -5.68 -11.27
CA ARG A 191 11.15 -5.22 -12.59
C ARG A 191 12.53 -5.75 -12.96
N LEU A 192 13.48 -5.75 -12.05
CA LEU A 192 14.83 -6.27 -12.28
C LEU A 192 14.82 -7.78 -12.48
N ALA A 193 14.01 -8.51 -11.71
CA ALA A 193 13.92 -9.97 -11.80
C ALA A 193 13.23 -10.46 -13.10
N PHE A 194 12.19 -9.75 -13.56
CA PHE A 194 11.33 -10.21 -14.66
C PHE A 194 11.37 -9.31 -15.92
N GLY A 195 12.24 -8.30 -15.94
CA GLY A 195 12.36 -7.34 -17.04
C GLY A 195 11.16 -6.36 -17.15
N PRO A 196 11.14 -5.49 -18.17
CA PRO A 196 10.01 -4.58 -18.40
C PRO A 196 8.76 -5.36 -18.84
N GLU A 197 7.57 -4.91 -18.40
CA GLU A 197 6.31 -5.44 -18.94
C GLU A 197 6.19 -5.06 -20.41
N ARG A 198 5.95 -6.04 -21.28
CA ARG A 198 5.75 -5.79 -22.71
C ARG A 198 4.45 -4.98 -22.89
N ARG A 199 4.50 -3.93 -23.70
CA ARG A 199 3.30 -3.23 -24.16
C ARG A 199 2.49 -4.20 -25.03
N ALA A 200 1.22 -4.35 -24.76
CA ALA A 200 0.28 -5.00 -25.67
C ALA A 200 -0.27 -3.98 -26.63
#